data_c8d28eb826c5806273e9a13057d849a2
#
_entry.id   c8d28eb826c5806273e9a13057d849a2
#
_cell.length_a   1.000
_cell.length_b   1.000
_cell.length_c   1.000
_cell.angle_alpha   90.00
_cell.angle_beta   90.00
_cell.angle_gamma   90.00
#
_symmetry.space_group_name_H-M   'P 1'
#
loop_
_entity.id
_entity.type
_entity.pdbx_description
1 polymer ?
#
loop_
_entity_poly.entity_id
_entity_poly.type
_entity_poly.pdbx_seq_one_letter_code
_entity_poly.pdbx_strand_id
1 'polypeptide(L)'
;MRQYYYQDCALLQGDVDAVCQSIYDNRADFSYATPELNVGGTNAAPSGVYQDGDPPTTGKEYIYEIENDPETEGYNTWSVTYNV
;
A
#
# COMPACT_ATOMS: atom_id res chain seq x y z
N MET A 1 -2.26 -7.70 -15.25
CA MET A 1 -2.02 -6.58 -14.32
C MET A 1 -3.31 -6.20 -13.61
N ARG A 2 -3.24 -5.95 -12.32
CA ARG A 2 -4.40 -5.52 -11.55
C ARG A 2 -4.14 -4.11 -11.01
N GLN A 3 -5.15 -3.24 -11.10
CA GLN A 3 -5.04 -1.84 -10.74
C GLN A 3 -6.15 -1.49 -9.75
N TYR A 4 -5.77 -0.83 -8.65
CA TYR A 4 -6.71 -0.35 -7.64
C TYR A 4 -6.52 1.16 -7.53
N TYR A 5 -7.50 1.91 -8.03
CA TYR A 5 -7.42 3.36 -8.13
C TYR A 5 -8.42 4.00 -7.17
N TYR A 6 -7.89 4.64 -6.14
CA TYR A 6 -8.67 5.40 -5.16
C TYR A 6 -8.30 6.87 -5.19
N GLN A 7 -7.56 7.32 -6.23
CA GLN A 7 -7.14 8.73 -6.28
C GLN A 7 -8.35 9.66 -6.34
N ASP A 8 -8.17 10.84 -5.76
CA ASP A 8 -9.18 11.92 -5.76
C ASP A 8 -10.50 11.54 -5.10
N CYS A 9 -10.48 10.61 -4.16
CA CYS A 9 -11.66 10.21 -3.40
C CYS A 9 -11.84 10.99 -2.09
N ALA A 10 -10.96 11.96 -1.80
CA ALA A 10 -10.97 12.75 -0.55
C ALA A 10 -10.96 11.87 0.70
N LEU A 11 -10.21 10.76 0.66
CA LEU A 11 -10.11 9.85 1.79
C LEU A 11 -9.29 10.49 2.91
N LEU A 12 -9.69 10.25 4.15
CA LEU A 12 -8.94 10.66 5.33
C LEU A 12 -7.73 9.74 5.53
N GLN A 13 -6.76 10.18 6.35
CA GLN A 13 -5.54 9.40 6.59
C GLN A 13 -5.85 7.98 7.08
N GLY A 14 -6.80 7.82 7.99
CA GLY A 14 -7.18 6.50 8.48
C GLY A 14 -7.75 5.60 7.40
N ASP A 15 -8.48 6.18 6.44
CA ASP A 15 -9.02 5.43 5.31
C ASP A 15 -7.92 4.98 4.36
N VAL A 16 -6.96 5.86 4.08
CA VAL A 16 -5.80 5.52 3.25
C VAL A 16 -4.99 4.41 3.91
N ASP A 17 -4.74 4.52 5.22
CA ASP A 17 -4.03 3.50 5.97
C ASP A 17 -4.77 2.15 5.91
N ALA A 18 -6.11 2.19 6.01
CA ALA A 18 -6.92 0.97 5.96
C ALA A 18 -6.83 0.28 4.59
N VAL A 19 -6.81 1.04 3.51
CA VAL A 19 -6.62 0.48 2.17
C VAL A 19 -5.26 -0.21 2.08
N CYS A 20 -4.20 0.46 2.52
CA CYS A 20 -2.85 -0.09 2.48
C CYS A 20 -2.74 -1.35 3.33
N GLN A 21 -3.33 -1.34 4.52
CA GLN A 21 -3.34 -2.51 5.41
C GLN A 21 -4.09 -3.67 4.79
N SER A 22 -5.23 -3.41 4.17
CA SER A 22 -6.03 -4.45 3.53
C SER A 22 -5.25 -5.17 2.43
N ILE A 23 -4.53 -4.41 1.60
CA ILE A 23 -3.70 -4.99 0.56
C ILE A 23 -2.57 -5.80 1.17
N TYR A 24 -1.90 -5.27 2.18
CA TYR A 24 -0.82 -5.98 2.87
C TYR A 24 -1.33 -7.30 3.48
N ASP A 25 -2.45 -7.26 4.19
CA ASP A 25 -2.99 -8.43 4.88
C ASP A 25 -3.39 -9.53 3.90
N ASN A 26 -3.78 -9.16 2.67
CA ASN A 26 -4.25 -10.10 1.66
C ASN A 26 -3.24 -10.30 0.53
N ARG A 27 -2.00 -9.89 0.72
CA ARG A 27 -1.01 -9.88 -0.38
C ARG A 27 -0.74 -11.26 -0.98
N ALA A 28 -0.92 -12.32 -0.21
CA ALA A 28 -0.76 -13.68 -0.71
C ALA A 28 -1.84 -14.07 -1.73
N ASP A 29 -2.97 -13.38 -1.73
CA ASP A 29 -4.07 -13.65 -2.65
C ASP A 29 -3.92 -12.93 -3.98
N PHE A 30 -2.96 -11.99 -4.09
CA PHE A 30 -2.74 -11.23 -5.32
C PHE A 30 -1.66 -11.90 -6.15
N SER A 31 -2.08 -12.59 -7.22
CA SER A 31 -1.16 -13.34 -8.09
C SER A 31 -0.86 -12.61 -9.40
N TYR A 32 -1.08 -11.30 -9.43
CA TYR A 32 -0.90 -10.50 -10.64
C TYR A 32 0.56 -10.03 -10.75
N ALA A 33 1.10 -10.01 -11.98
CA ALA A 33 2.53 -9.77 -12.20
C ALA A 33 2.98 -8.36 -11.81
N THR A 34 2.15 -7.34 -11.99
CA THR A 34 2.51 -5.96 -11.67
C THR A 34 1.31 -5.20 -11.11
N PRO A 35 0.90 -5.51 -9.87
CA PRO A 35 -0.25 -4.82 -9.29
C PRO A 35 0.07 -3.35 -8.99
N GLU A 36 -0.94 -2.49 -9.15
CA GLU A 36 -0.81 -1.06 -8.92
C GLU A 36 -1.87 -0.56 -7.94
N LEU A 37 -1.47 0.34 -7.05
CA LEU A 37 -2.36 1.02 -6.12
C LEU A 37 -2.13 2.51 -6.23
N ASN A 38 -3.21 3.29 -6.37
CA ASN A 38 -3.12 4.75 -6.37
C ASN A 38 -4.05 5.30 -5.30
N VAL A 39 -3.47 5.90 -4.27
CA VAL A 39 -4.17 6.59 -3.18
C VAL A 39 -3.72 8.05 -3.07
N GLY A 40 -3.26 8.62 -4.18
CA GLY A 40 -2.82 10.01 -4.24
C GLY A 40 -3.95 10.99 -4.55
N GLY A 41 -3.61 12.11 -5.19
CA GLY A 41 -4.57 13.14 -5.57
C GLY A 41 -5.11 13.88 -4.37
N THR A 42 -6.46 13.90 -4.21
CA THR A 42 -7.11 14.63 -3.10
C THR A 42 -7.15 13.86 -1.78
N ASN A 43 -6.61 12.64 -1.75
CA ASN A 43 -6.59 11.85 -0.53
C ASN A 43 -5.55 12.37 0.46
N ALA A 44 -5.77 12.13 1.75
CA ALA A 44 -4.77 12.43 2.76
C ALA A 44 -3.54 11.53 2.56
N ALA A 45 -2.38 12.00 3.04
CA ALA A 45 -1.18 11.17 3.05
C ALA A 45 -1.36 10.00 4.02
N PRO A 46 -0.79 8.82 3.70
CA PRO A 46 -0.75 7.73 4.67
C PRO A 46 0.11 8.11 5.88
N SER A 47 -0.15 7.49 7.03
CA SER A 47 0.54 7.80 8.26
C SER A 47 1.93 7.16 8.32
N GLY A 48 2.76 7.68 9.23
CA GLY A 48 4.02 7.07 9.60
C GLY A 48 5.18 7.43 8.70
N VAL A 49 6.16 6.56 8.67
CA VAL A 49 7.41 6.72 7.91
C VAL A 49 7.54 5.55 6.93
N TYR A 50 8.07 5.84 5.75
CA TYR A 50 8.34 4.82 4.73
C TYR A 50 9.56 4.02 5.17
N GLN A 51 9.34 2.89 5.79
CA GLN A 51 10.37 2.03 6.35
C GLN A 51 9.85 0.61 6.52
N ASP A 52 10.77 -0.35 6.65
CA ASP A 52 10.40 -1.73 6.96
C ASP A 52 9.83 -1.79 8.37
N GLY A 53 8.58 -2.23 8.48
CA GLY A 53 7.94 -2.50 9.77
C GLY A 53 7.81 -4.00 9.98
N ASP A 54 8.18 -4.48 11.15
CA ASP A 54 8.13 -5.91 11.46
C ASP A 54 7.47 -6.12 12.83
N PRO A 55 6.13 -6.17 12.89
CA PRO A 55 5.18 -5.99 11.77
C PRO A 55 4.93 -4.51 11.44
N PRO A 56 4.46 -4.21 10.21
CA PRO A 56 4.08 -2.83 9.88
C PRO A 56 2.84 -2.41 10.66
N THR A 57 2.79 -1.14 11.05
CA THR A 57 1.67 -0.60 11.84
C THR A 57 1.12 0.70 11.27
N THR A 58 1.77 1.31 10.29
CA THR A 58 1.34 2.58 9.69
C THR A 58 1.17 2.41 8.19
N GLY A 59 0.43 3.35 7.57
CA GLY A 59 0.17 3.28 6.13
C GLY A 59 1.44 3.24 5.30
N LYS A 60 2.42 4.09 5.63
CA LYS A 60 3.68 4.10 4.88
C LYS A 60 4.51 2.84 5.10
N GLU A 61 4.42 2.22 6.26
CA GLU A 61 5.08 0.93 6.50
C GLU A 61 4.42 -0.17 5.68
N TYR A 62 3.07 -0.19 5.61
CA TYR A 62 2.37 -1.14 4.74
C TYR A 62 2.78 -0.97 3.28
N ILE A 63 2.89 0.28 2.81
CA ILE A 63 3.33 0.56 1.45
C ILE A 63 4.75 0.02 1.22
N TYR A 64 5.66 0.24 2.18
CA TYR A 64 7.01 -0.29 2.07
C TYR A 64 7.00 -1.81 1.90
N GLU A 65 6.20 -2.51 2.72
CA GLU A 65 6.15 -3.97 2.67
C GLU A 65 5.62 -4.48 1.33
N ILE A 66 4.56 -3.87 0.79
CA ILE A 66 3.98 -4.35 -0.47
C ILE A 66 4.81 -3.93 -1.68
N GLU A 67 5.61 -2.87 -1.58
CA GLU A 67 6.49 -2.46 -2.68
C GLU A 67 7.79 -3.25 -2.72
N ASN A 68 8.30 -3.72 -1.60
CA ASN A 68 9.64 -4.27 -1.50
C ASN A 68 9.71 -5.74 -1.10
N ASP A 69 8.64 -6.29 -0.50
CA ASP A 69 8.63 -7.67 0.02
C ASP A 69 9.92 -7.99 0.79
N PRO A 70 10.25 -7.20 1.85
CA PRO A 70 11.57 -7.30 2.49
C PRO A 70 11.84 -8.63 3.19
N GLU A 71 10.81 -9.34 3.59
CA GLU A 71 10.93 -10.66 4.19
C GLU A 71 11.10 -11.78 3.16
N THR A 72 11.09 -11.42 1.89
CA THR A 72 11.28 -12.36 0.76
C THR A 72 10.28 -13.51 0.82
N GLU A 73 9.02 -13.17 1.02
CA GLU A 73 7.94 -14.16 1.06
C GLU A 73 7.49 -14.58 -0.34
N GLY A 74 8.03 -13.95 -1.38
CA GLY A 74 7.76 -14.33 -2.76
C GLY A 74 6.48 -13.75 -3.33
N TYR A 75 5.90 -12.75 -2.67
CA TYR A 75 4.70 -12.09 -3.18
C TYR A 75 5.07 -11.06 -4.26
N ASN A 76 4.15 -10.83 -5.18
CA ASN A 76 4.37 -9.81 -6.20
C ASN A 76 4.45 -8.43 -5.55
N THR A 77 5.43 -7.63 -6.00
CA THR A 77 5.60 -6.28 -5.48
C THR A 77 4.68 -5.30 -6.20
N TRP A 78 4.18 -4.34 -5.44
CA TRP A 78 3.23 -3.35 -5.92
C TRP A 78 3.93 -2.06 -6.36
N SER A 79 3.31 -1.36 -7.30
CA SER A 79 3.65 0.03 -7.60
C SER A 79 2.61 0.91 -6.93
N VAL A 80 3.02 1.75 -5.99
CA VAL A 80 2.09 2.55 -5.19
C VAL A 80 2.32 4.03 -5.44
N THR A 81 1.23 4.75 -5.75
CA THR A 81 1.22 6.20 -5.84
C THR A 81 0.48 6.73 -4.62
N TYR A 82 1.11 7.61 -3.86
CA TYR A 82 0.53 8.16 -2.64
C TYR A 82 1.08 9.56 -2.37
N ASN A 83 0.35 10.33 -1.54
CA ASN A 83 0.82 11.65 -1.12
C ASN A 83 1.76 11.51 0.07
N VAL A 84 2.80 12.31 0.09
CA VAL A 84 3.80 12.30 1.17
C VAL A 84 3.56 13.38 2.21
#